data_48eaa138bd535ee07e3906325eba5508
#
_entry.id   48eaa138bd535ee07e3906325eba5508
#
_cell.length_a   1.000
_cell.length_b   1.000
_cell.length_c   1.000
_cell.angle_alpha   90.00
_cell.angle_beta   90.00
_cell.angle_gamma   90.00
#
_symmetry.space_group_name_H-M   'P 1'
#
loop_
_entity.id
_entity.type
_entity.pdbx_description
1 polymer ?
#
loop_
_entity_poly.entity_id
_entity_poly.type
_entity_poly.pdbx_seq_one_letter_code
_entity_poly.pdbx_strand_id
1 'polypeptide(L)'
;MKTSIRKSIMYQVFYEVLVILAPLITAPIVSRALGPECSGIYSYTYSIAGYFVLFCMLGIKNHGSRIIAEKSENQDELNRTFSNLLVLHIFISIVVFFAYIIYVFEISSLNIRLFAFLQGLYVLSALFDISWFYIGIEQFKITVVRNVVIKLLTILMIVLLVKTSDDLWKYVVIMAGGVLASQIWLWFHLNKYVKIVKPDKNGIIENMKPLMVLFIPVIAVSLYKMMDKIMIGWINKTELGYYEYADKIIAVPMSVIEAIGVVMLPRISKLLANGGEKESKRLIRISMKLNMILAIAMAFGVASISKEFAPVFFGQEYISCAALMSGLSVTIPFLTFANVLRKQFMIPMKMDRAYTIAVFCGAAVNLVCNFVFIPKYYARGALIGTILAEVIVCIMHIYACKNYLPIKEYVKNLLPYLVAGLCMYLIVRFTAEQFTASMLGLVVEVGVGGITYLLLTVCILLLQKDEIVFQVWHRLKKQ
;
A
#
# COMPACT_ATOMS: atom_id res chain seq x y z
N MET A 1 -32.47 1.04 -2.55
CA MET A 1 -32.20 -0.41 -2.69
C MET A 1 -30.94 -0.73 -1.90
N LYS A 2 -31.07 -1.21 -0.66
CA LYS A 2 -29.92 -1.64 0.16
C LYS A 2 -29.31 -2.88 -0.50
N THR A 3 -28.21 -2.73 -1.17
CA THR A 3 -27.39 -3.86 -1.60
C THR A 3 -27.04 -4.68 -0.36
N SER A 4 -27.29 -5.99 -0.40
CA SER A 4 -26.95 -6.85 0.75
C SER A 4 -25.48 -6.61 1.11
N ILE A 5 -25.18 -6.32 2.35
CA ILE A 5 -23.81 -6.10 2.88
C ILE A 5 -22.84 -7.21 2.39
N ARG A 6 -23.33 -8.45 2.31
CA ARG A 6 -22.56 -9.59 1.76
C ARG A 6 -22.10 -9.38 0.31
N LYS A 7 -22.97 -8.83 -0.56
CA LYS A 7 -22.61 -8.54 -1.95
C LYS A 7 -21.56 -7.42 -2.05
N SER A 8 -21.71 -6.38 -1.24
CA SER A 8 -20.73 -5.28 -1.18
C SER A 8 -19.35 -5.76 -0.73
N ILE A 9 -19.29 -6.63 0.30
CA ILE A 9 -18.03 -7.23 0.76
C ILE A 9 -17.42 -8.11 -0.35
N MET A 10 -18.21 -8.91 -1.05
CA MET A 10 -17.71 -9.76 -2.13
C MET A 10 -17.13 -8.93 -3.29
N TYR A 11 -17.76 -7.83 -3.68
CA TYR A 11 -17.22 -6.91 -4.69
C TYR A 11 -15.90 -6.28 -4.22
N GLN A 12 -15.82 -5.87 -2.96
CA GLN A 12 -14.60 -5.30 -2.39
C GLN A 12 -13.45 -6.31 -2.38
N VAL A 13 -13.69 -7.55 -1.94
CA VAL A 13 -12.68 -8.62 -1.93
C VAL A 13 -12.20 -8.92 -3.35
N PHE A 14 -13.12 -9.02 -4.32
CA PHE A 14 -12.74 -9.23 -5.72
C PHE A 14 -11.85 -8.09 -6.25
N TYR A 15 -12.21 -6.84 -5.94
CA TYR A 15 -11.41 -5.69 -6.32
C TYR A 15 -10.02 -5.70 -5.66
N GLU A 16 -9.91 -6.02 -4.38
CA GLU A 16 -8.62 -6.12 -3.67
C GLU A 16 -7.72 -7.20 -4.31
N VAL A 17 -8.29 -8.35 -4.65
CA VAL A 17 -7.54 -9.40 -5.38
C VAL A 17 -7.06 -8.88 -6.74
N LEU A 18 -7.90 -8.17 -7.49
CA LEU A 18 -7.52 -7.59 -8.78
C LEU A 18 -6.41 -6.55 -8.63
N VAL A 19 -6.45 -5.71 -7.58
CA VAL A 19 -5.42 -4.71 -7.29
C VAL A 19 -4.07 -5.37 -7.03
N ILE A 20 -4.05 -6.53 -6.35
CA ILE A 20 -2.82 -7.29 -6.08
C ILE A 20 -2.31 -7.98 -7.34
N LEU A 21 -3.20 -8.61 -8.12
CA LEU A 21 -2.82 -9.37 -9.31
C LEU A 21 -2.43 -8.50 -10.50
N ALA A 22 -3.06 -7.33 -10.65
CA ALA A 22 -2.81 -6.44 -11.78
C ALA A 22 -1.33 -6.03 -11.93
N PRO A 23 -0.61 -5.60 -10.89
CA PRO A 23 0.83 -5.32 -10.97
C PRO A 23 1.65 -6.55 -11.32
N LEU A 24 1.29 -7.75 -10.83
CA LEU A 24 2.00 -9.00 -11.16
C LEU A 24 1.87 -9.36 -12.65
N ILE A 25 0.75 -9.03 -13.28
CA ILE A 25 0.54 -9.24 -14.73
C ILE A 25 1.26 -8.17 -15.54
N THR A 26 1.13 -6.91 -15.15
CA THR A 26 1.66 -5.79 -15.93
C THR A 26 3.16 -5.55 -15.72
N ALA A 27 3.69 -5.86 -14.53
CA ALA A 27 5.09 -5.58 -14.21
C ALA A 27 6.08 -6.24 -15.17
N PRO A 28 6.00 -7.56 -15.49
CA PRO A 28 6.95 -8.17 -16.42
C PRO A 28 6.82 -7.64 -17.86
N ILE A 29 5.63 -7.20 -18.26
CA ILE A 29 5.40 -6.62 -19.60
C ILE A 29 6.04 -5.23 -19.66
N VAL A 30 5.73 -4.39 -18.68
CA VAL A 30 6.19 -3.00 -18.63
C VAL A 30 7.69 -2.93 -18.39
N SER A 31 8.25 -3.77 -17.49
CA SER A 31 9.68 -3.77 -17.20
C SER A 31 10.51 -4.12 -18.44
N ARG A 32 10.09 -5.15 -19.18
CA ARG A 32 10.79 -5.58 -20.39
C ARG A 32 10.62 -4.61 -21.57
N ALA A 33 9.47 -3.95 -21.68
CA ALA A 33 9.21 -3.00 -22.73
C ALA A 33 9.96 -1.66 -22.50
N LEU A 34 9.89 -1.13 -21.28
CA LEU A 34 10.39 0.20 -20.96
C LEU A 34 11.82 0.22 -20.44
N GLY A 35 12.30 -0.90 -19.85
CA GLY A 35 13.57 -0.91 -19.16
C GLY A 35 13.60 -0.12 -17.85
N PRO A 36 14.71 -0.17 -17.09
CA PRO A 36 14.80 0.43 -15.76
C PRO A 36 14.80 1.97 -15.79
N GLU A 37 15.43 2.60 -16.78
CA GLU A 37 15.52 4.05 -16.86
C GLU A 37 14.14 4.69 -17.09
N CYS A 38 13.40 4.24 -18.11
CA CYS A 38 12.06 4.75 -18.41
C CYS A 38 11.09 4.46 -17.27
N SER A 39 11.20 3.30 -16.64
CA SER A 39 10.43 2.97 -15.43
C SER A 39 10.74 3.92 -14.27
N GLY A 40 12.01 4.31 -14.12
CA GLY A 40 12.43 5.30 -13.15
C GLY A 40 11.94 6.71 -13.46
N ILE A 41 11.96 7.12 -14.73
CA ILE A 41 11.37 8.42 -15.17
C ILE A 41 9.88 8.46 -14.83
N TYR A 42 9.14 7.38 -15.14
CA TYR A 42 7.74 7.26 -14.77
C TYR A 42 7.54 7.39 -13.25
N SER A 43 8.26 6.59 -12.47
CA SER A 43 8.11 6.58 -10.99
C SER A 43 8.46 7.93 -10.36
N TYR A 44 9.49 8.60 -10.87
CA TYR A 44 9.89 9.93 -10.42
C TYR A 44 8.81 10.98 -10.69
N THR A 45 8.36 11.08 -11.94
CA THR A 45 7.35 12.07 -12.34
C THR A 45 6.00 11.79 -11.68
N TYR A 46 5.63 10.50 -11.55
CA TYR A 46 4.44 10.06 -10.83
C TYR A 46 4.50 10.40 -9.33
N SER A 47 5.65 10.21 -8.67
CA SER A 47 5.80 10.52 -7.25
C SER A 47 5.66 12.02 -6.98
N ILE A 48 6.20 12.86 -7.84
CA ILE A 48 6.01 14.31 -7.74
C ILE A 48 4.55 14.70 -7.97
N ALA A 49 3.93 14.21 -9.05
CA ALA A 49 2.52 14.45 -9.31
C ALA A 49 1.64 13.96 -8.16
N GLY A 50 2.03 12.85 -7.51
CA GLY A 50 1.37 12.31 -6.32
C GLY A 50 1.32 13.26 -5.13
N TYR A 51 2.38 14.06 -4.89
CA TYR A 51 2.33 15.13 -3.88
C TYR A 51 1.33 16.20 -4.24
N PHE A 52 1.27 16.63 -5.50
CA PHE A 52 0.26 17.61 -5.92
C PHE A 52 -1.16 17.05 -5.78
N VAL A 53 -1.39 15.78 -6.16
CA VAL A 53 -2.69 15.11 -5.91
C VAL A 53 -3.03 15.08 -4.43
N LEU A 54 -2.06 14.82 -3.56
CA LEU A 54 -2.25 14.81 -2.11
C LEU A 54 -2.68 16.18 -1.60
N PHE A 55 -2.09 17.27 -2.10
CA PHE A 55 -2.51 18.63 -1.78
C PHE A 55 -3.86 19.00 -2.37
N CYS A 56 -4.22 18.55 -3.58
CA CYS A 56 -5.56 18.71 -4.12
C CYS A 56 -6.61 18.08 -3.20
N MET A 57 -6.33 16.89 -2.70
CA MET A 57 -7.27 16.15 -1.86
C MET A 57 -7.37 16.68 -0.42
N LEU A 58 -6.37 17.33 0.11
CA LEU A 58 -6.30 17.99 1.43
C LEU A 58 -7.09 17.27 2.56
N GLY A 59 -7.06 15.94 2.58
CA GLY A 59 -7.80 15.14 3.57
C GLY A 59 -9.31 14.99 3.32
N ILE A 60 -9.85 15.52 2.21
CA ILE A 60 -11.29 15.47 1.90
C ILE A 60 -11.84 14.05 1.83
N LYS A 61 -11.01 13.08 1.45
CA LYS A 61 -11.42 11.66 1.40
C LYS A 61 -11.93 11.16 2.75
N ASN A 62 -11.26 11.52 3.83
CA ASN A 62 -11.62 11.11 5.19
C ASN A 62 -12.72 11.98 5.79
N HIS A 63 -12.55 13.32 5.74
CA HIS A 63 -13.52 14.26 6.29
C HIS A 63 -14.84 14.24 5.52
N GLY A 64 -14.76 14.32 4.18
CA GLY A 64 -15.92 14.36 3.30
C GLY A 64 -16.77 13.10 3.42
N SER A 65 -16.15 11.90 3.38
CA SER A 65 -16.92 10.66 3.53
C SER A 65 -17.62 10.57 4.89
N ARG A 66 -16.98 11.04 5.96
CA ARG A 66 -17.58 11.06 7.30
C ARG A 66 -18.75 12.01 7.40
N ILE A 67 -18.59 13.29 7.00
CA ILE A 67 -19.65 14.30 7.13
C ILE A 67 -20.83 14.02 6.19
N ILE A 68 -20.58 13.46 4.99
CA ILE A 68 -21.63 13.00 4.09
C ILE A 68 -22.43 11.85 4.72
N ALA A 69 -21.77 10.90 5.37
CA ALA A 69 -22.46 9.82 6.09
C ALA A 69 -23.34 10.36 7.21
N GLU A 70 -22.84 11.33 7.99
CA GLU A 70 -23.60 11.99 9.08
C GLU A 70 -24.84 12.76 8.57
N LYS A 71 -24.78 13.32 7.35
CA LYS A 71 -25.85 14.14 6.74
C LYS A 71 -26.71 13.39 5.71
N SER A 72 -26.47 12.11 5.51
CA SER A 72 -27.10 11.30 4.44
C SER A 72 -28.62 11.08 4.61
N GLU A 73 -29.16 11.25 5.83
CA GLU A 73 -30.59 11.05 6.11
C GLU A 73 -31.46 12.27 5.69
N ASN A 74 -30.88 13.47 5.64
CA ASN A 74 -31.55 14.70 5.23
C ASN A 74 -31.04 15.18 3.87
N GLN A 75 -31.88 15.10 2.83
CA GLN A 75 -31.50 15.43 1.46
C GLN A 75 -31.04 16.88 1.29
N ASP A 76 -31.64 17.83 1.99
CA ASP A 76 -31.26 19.25 1.85
C ASP A 76 -29.93 19.54 2.54
N GLU A 77 -29.68 18.95 3.71
CA GLU A 77 -28.37 19.03 4.37
C GLU A 77 -27.28 18.34 3.54
N LEU A 78 -27.59 17.17 2.97
CA LEU A 78 -26.70 16.44 2.08
C LEU A 78 -26.30 17.29 0.87
N ASN A 79 -27.28 17.89 0.18
CA ASN A 79 -27.05 18.74 -0.99
C ASN A 79 -26.16 19.95 -0.65
N ARG A 80 -26.44 20.61 0.50
CA ARG A 80 -25.66 21.76 0.98
C ARG A 80 -24.25 21.37 1.36
N THR A 81 -24.09 20.30 2.16
CA THR A 81 -22.79 19.81 2.60
C THR A 81 -21.92 19.37 1.43
N PHE A 82 -22.50 18.62 0.49
CA PHE A 82 -21.81 18.22 -0.74
C PHE A 82 -21.34 19.44 -1.54
N SER A 83 -22.22 20.42 -1.78
CA SER A 83 -21.91 21.62 -2.56
C SER A 83 -20.80 22.47 -1.93
N ASN A 84 -20.82 22.63 -0.59
CA ASN A 84 -19.78 23.34 0.15
C ASN A 84 -18.42 22.67 0.05
N LEU A 85 -18.36 21.35 0.24
CA LEU A 85 -17.13 20.56 0.11
C LEU A 85 -16.63 20.53 -1.32
N LEU A 86 -17.53 20.41 -2.29
CA LEU A 86 -17.17 20.38 -3.71
C LEU A 86 -16.52 21.70 -4.15
N VAL A 87 -17.11 22.84 -3.80
CA VAL A 87 -16.54 24.17 -4.14
C VAL A 87 -15.17 24.35 -3.50
N LEU A 88 -15.02 23.99 -2.22
CA LEU A 88 -13.73 24.04 -1.53
C LEU A 88 -12.69 23.15 -2.21
N HIS A 89 -13.06 21.93 -2.55
CA HIS A 89 -12.19 20.97 -3.23
C HIS A 89 -11.77 21.46 -4.61
N ILE A 90 -12.71 21.94 -5.43
CA ILE A 90 -12.42 22.48 -6.76
C ILE A 90 -11.46 23.67 -6.65
N PHE A 91 -11.72 24.60 -5.73
CA PHE A 91 -10.87 25.77 -5.53
C PHE A 91 -9.43 25.40 -5.19
N ILE A 92 -9.24 24.54 -4.19
CA ILE A 92 -7.92 24.03 -3.79
C ILE A 92 -7.24 23.31 -4.95
N SER A 93 -7.97 22.43 -5.64
CA SER A 93 -7.42 21.65 -6.76
C SER A 93 -7.00 22.53 -7.94
N ILE A 94 -7.73 23.58 -8.24
CA ILE A 94 -7.34 24.55 -9.29
C ILE A 94 -6.04 25.25 -8.91
N VAL A 95 -5.93 25.77 -7.67
CA VAL A 95 -4.71 26.42 -7.19
C VAL A 95 -3.51 25.48 -7.28
N VAL A 96 -3.67 24.25 -6.79
CA VAL A 96 -2.61 23.24 -6.81
C VAL A 96 -2.26 22.81 -8.24
N PHE A 97 -3.25 22.70 -9.13
CA PHE A 97 -3.00 22.38 -10.53
C PHE A 97 -2.19 23.47 -11.25
N PHE A 98 -2.50 24.74 -11.00
CA PHE A 98 -1.67 25.86 -11.52
C PHE A 98 -0.25 25.81 -10.96
N ALA A 99 -0.07 25.53 -9.65
CA ALA A 99 1.25 25.33 -9.07
C ALA A 99 2.00 24.15 -9.73
N TYR A 100 1.30 23.06 -10.07
CA TYR A 100 1.87 21.95 -10.83
C TYR A 100 2.33 22.36 -12.22
N ILE A 101 1.54 23.15 -12.94
CA ILE A 101 1.92 23.67 -14.27
C ILE A 101 3.18 24.53 -14.19
N ILE A 102 3.28 25.40 -13.18
CA ILE A 102 4.51 26.18 -12.93
C ILE A 102 5.70 25.23 -12.67
N TYR A 103 5.54 24.19 -11.83
CA TYR A 103 6.57 23.19 -11.62
C TYR A 103 7.02 22.54 -12.94
N VAL A 104 6.08 22.16 -13.83
CA VAL A 104 6.39 21.48 -15.09
C VAL A 104 7.24 22.39 -16.00
N PHE A 105 6.94 23.64 -16.12
CA PHE A 105 7.59 24.54 -17.08
C PHE A 105 8.85 25.21 -16.53
N GLU A 106 8.89 25.55 -15.25
CA GLU A 106 9.99 26.31 -14.64
C GLU A 106 11.01 25.44 -13.90
N ILE A 107 10.58 24.33 -13.27
CA ILE A 107 11.44 23.56 -12.37
C ILE A 107 11.88 22.25 -12.99
N SER A 108 11.00 21.57 -13.78
CA SER A 108 11.33 20.26 -14.31
C SER A 108 12.40 20.34 -15.42
N SER A 109 13.33 19.39 -15.41
CA SER A 109 14.34 19.31 -16.45
C SER A 109 13.74 18.99 -17.81
N LEU A 110 14.34 19.49 -18.90
CA LEU A 110 13.84 19.32 -20.27
C LEU A 110 13.61 17.85 -20.65
N ASN A 111 14.49 16.97 -20.23
CA ASN A 111 14.44 15.54 -20.57
C ASN A 111 13.22 14.79 -19.99
N ILE A 112 12.62 15.29 -18.91
CA ILE A 112 11.45 14.67 -18.29
C ILE A 112 10.20 15.54 -18.38
N ARG A 113 10.30 16.75 -18.94
CA ARG A 113 9.21 17.74 -18.98
C ARG A 113 7.95 17.20 -19.66
N LEU A 114 8.11 16.48 -20.77
CA LEU A 114 6.99 15.83 -21.45
C LEU A 114 6.25 14.87 -20.51
N PHE A 115 6.96 14.01 -19.81
CA PHE A 115 6.36 13.02 -18.93
C PHE A 115 5.73 13.67 -17.68
N ALA A 116 6.39 14.70 -17.13
CA ALA A 116 5.80 15.51 -16.07
C ALA A 116 4.51 16.21 -16.56
N PHE A 117 4.49 16.79 -17.75
CA PHE A 117 3.28 17.38 -18.32
C PHE A 117 2.15 16.36 -18.49
N LEU A 118 2.44 15.19 -19.03
CA LEU A 118 1.46 14.11 -19.19
C LEU A 118 0.94 13.59 -17.82
N GLN A 119 1.77 13.57 -16.78
CA GLN A 119 1.31 13.29 -15.39
C GLN A 119 0.35 14.38 -14.87
N GLY A 120 0.27 15.54 -15.51
CA GLY A 120 -0.76 16.54 -15.23
C GLY A 120 -2.19 16.00 -15.34
N LEU A 121 -2.43 14.98 -16.18
CA LEU A 121 -3.71 14.26 -16.24
C LEU A 121 -4.04 13.58 -14.91
N TYR A 122 -3.01 13.07 -14.21
CA TYR A 122 -3.18 12.48 -12.87
C TYR A 122 -3.50 13.56 -11.82
N VAL A 123 -2.83 14.72 -11.87
CA VAL A 123 -3.17 15.85 -10.97
C VAL A 123 -4.57 16.39 -11.31
N LEU A 124 -4.90 16.52 -12.60
CA LEU A 124 -6.24 16.91 -13.05
C LEU A 124 -7.33 15.94 -12.58
N SER A 125 -7.02 14.65 -12.50
CA SER A 125 -7.98 13.66 -12.01
C SER A 125 -8.42 13.92 -10.57
N ALA A 126 -7.55 14.50 -9.74
CA ALA A 126 -7.89 14.86 -8.36
C ALA A 126 -8.98 15.94 -8.30
N LEU A 127 -9.00 16.89 -9.24
CA LEU A 127 -10.06 17.90 -9.34
C LEU A 127 -11.45 17.28 -9.51
N PHE A 128 -11.53 16.14 -10.22
CA PHE A 128 -12.77 15.42 -10.47
C PHE A 128 -13.07 14.32 -9.45
N ASP A 129 -12.22 14.12 -8.42
CA ASP A 129 -12.41 13.05 -7.45
C ASP A 129 -13.51 13.37 -6.44
N ILE A 130 -14.70 12.82 -6.71
CA ILE A 130 -15.85 12.82 -5.79
C ILE A 130 -16.09 11.44 -5.17
N SER A 131 -15.08 10.57 -5.15
CA SER A 131 -15.21 9.22 -4.57
C SER A 131 -15.57 9.23 -3.09
N TRP A 132 -15.13 10.26 -2.34
CA TRP A 132 -15.48 10.49 -0.94
C TRP A 132 -17.00 10.62 -0.70
N PHE A 133 -17.73 11.19 -1.66
CA PHE A 133 -19.20 11.27 -1.61
C PHE A 133 -19.84 9.89 -1.67
N TYR A 134 -19.45 9.07 -2.67
CA TYR A 134 -20.00 7.71 -2.83
C TYR A 134 -19.64 6.78 -1.68
N ILE A 135 -18.48 6.96 -1.06
CA ILE A 135 -18.10 6.26 0.16
C ILE A 135 -19.02 6.66 1.31
N GLY A 136 -19.27 7.96 1.48
CA GLY A 136 -20.14 8.50 2.52
C GLY A 136 -21.59 8.02 2.43
N ILE A 137 -22.16 7.90 1.23
CA ILE A 137 -23.52 7.36 1.02
C ILE A 137 -23.54 5.83 0.84
N GLU A 138 -22.44 5.12 1.15
CA GLU A 138 -22.29 3.66 1.08
C GLU A 138 -22.57 3.03 -0.31
N GLN A 139 -22.40 3.79 -1.40
CA GLN A 139 -22.61 3.31 -2.78
C GLN A 139 -21.36 2.63 -3.35
N PHE A 140 -20.84 1.65 -2.63
CA PHE A 140 -19.60 0.92 -2.99
C PHE A 140 -19.68 0.22 -4.35
N LYS A 141 -20.85 -0.22 -4.79
CA LYS A 141 -21.02 -0.89 -6.08
C LYS A 141 -20.54 -0.01 -7.24
N ILE A 142 -20.88 1.27 -7.23
CA ILE A 142 -20.51 2.20 -8.32
C ILE A 142 -18.98 2.35 -8.37
N THR A 143 -18.34 2.57 -7.20
CA THR A 143 -16.89 2.75 -7.12
C THR A 143 -16.12 1.48 -7.49
N VAL A 144 -16.59 0.31 -7.06
CA VAL A 144 -15.95 -0.98 -7.35
C VAL A 144 -16.07 -1.34 -8.82
N VAL A 145 -17.29 -1.30 -9.41
CA VAL A 145 -17.50 -1.63 -10.83
C VAL A 145 -16.64 -0.73 -11.71
N ARG A 146 -16.67 0.58 -11.48
CA ARG A 146 -15.82 1.54 -12.17
C ARG A 146 -14.34 1.16 -12.10
N ASN A 147 -13.84 0.91 -10.88
CA ASN A 147 -12.44 0.59 -10.66
C ASN A 147 -12.02 -0.69 -11.39
N VAL A 148 -12.86 -1.72 -11.36
CA VAL A 148 -12.60 -2.98 -12.07
C VAL A 148 -12.55 -2.76 -13.59
N VAL A 149 -13.57 -2.08 -14.16
CA VAL A 149 -13.63 -1.83 -15.61
C VAL A 149 -12.42 -1.02 -16.08
N ILE A 150 -12.11 0.09 -15.41
CA ILE A 150 -10.99 0.94 -15.81
C ILE A 150 -9.66 0.18 -15.62
N LYS A 151 -9.51 -0.61 -14.56
CA LYS A 151 -8.28 -1.40 -14.34
C LYS A 151 -8.05 -2.43 -15.43
N LEU A 152 -9.11 -3.16 -15.83
CA LEU A 152 -9.03 -4.14 -16.92
C LEU A 152 -8.71 -3.47 -18.26
N LEU A 153 -9.36 -2.33 -18.56
CA LEU A 153 -9.05 -1.54 -19.76
C LEU A 153 -7.60 -1.05 -19.75
N THR A 154 -7.12 -0.54 -18.62
CA THR A 154 -5.73 -0.08 -18.46
C THR A 154 -4.74 -1.22 -18.72
N ILE A 155 -4.98 -2.42 -18.15
CA ILE A 155 -4.15 -3.61 -18.38
C ILE A 155 -4.16 -3.95 -19.88
N LEU A 156 -5.33 -4.01 -20.50
CA LEU A 156 -5.47 -4.32 -21.93
C LEU A 156 -4.69 -3.32 -22.79
N MET A 157 -4.84 -2.03 -22.53
CA MET A 157 -4.14 -0.97 -23.29
C MET A 157 -2.63 -1.05 -23.11
N ILE A 158 -2.13 -1.35 -21.89
CA ILE A 158 -0.69 -1.56 -21.64
C ILE A 158 -0.19 -2.72 -22.49
N VAL A 159 -0.87 -3.87 -22.43
CA VAL A 159 -0.47 -5.09 -23.17
C VAL A 159 -0.44 -4.85 -24.68
N LEU A 160 -1.38 -4.07 -25.21
CA LEU A 160 -1.48 -3.81 -26.66
C LEU A 160 -0.52 -2.73 -27.15
N LEU A 161 -0.34 -1.65 -26.40
CA LEU A 161 0.26 -0.41 -26.88
C LEU A 161 1.68 -0.14 -26.36
N VAL A 162 2.12 -0.77 -25.27
CA VAL A 162 3.43 -0.54 -24.67
C VAL A 162 4.36 -1.70 -25.02
N LYS A 163 5.28 -1.47 -25.96
CA LYS A 163 6.17 -2.52 -26.52
C LYS A 163 7.65 -2.18 -26.44
N THR A 164 7.99 -0.89 -26.46
CA THR A 164 9.37 -0.40 -26.49
C THR A 164 9.56 0.75 -25.50
N SER A 165 10.80 1.13 -25.23
CA SER A 165 11.15 2.29 -24.39
C SER A 165 10.53 3.60 -24.91
N ASP A 166 10.36 3.75 -26.23
CA ASP A 166 9.77 4.93 -26.83
C ASP A 166 8.27 5.07 -26.49
N ASP A 167 7.63 4.01 -26.04
CA ASP A 167 6.22 4.00 -25.63
C ASP A 167 5.99 4.51 -24.20
N LEU A 168 7.01 5.05 -23.52
CA LEU A 168 6.86 5.59 -22.17
C LEU A 168 5.74 6.63 -22.09
N TRP A 169 5.61 7.51 -23.08
CA TRP A 169 4.52 8.50 -23.10
C TRP A 169 3.14 7.84 -23.17
N LYS A 170 2.98 6.76 -23.95
CA LYS A 170 1.73 5.98 -23.99
C LYS A 170 1.42 5.38 -22.63
N TYR A 171 2.43 4.80 -21.96
CA TYR A 171 2.27 4.24 -20.63
C TYR A 171 1.80 5.29 -19.62
N VAL A 172 2.41 6.50 -19.64
CA VAL A 172 2.00 7.61 -18.76
C VAL A 172 0.55 8.03 -19.05
N VAL A 173 0.17 8.19 -20.32
CA VAL A 173 -1.20 8.58 -20.71
C VAL A 173 -2.22 7.52 -20.34
N ILE A 174 -1.92 6.23 -20.54
CA ILE A 174 -2.82 5.13 -20.18
C ILE A 174 -3.05 5.12 -18.66
N MET A 175 -1.99 5.27 -17.87
CA MET A 175 -2.09 5.22 -16.41
C MET A 175 -2.80 6.46 -15.86
N ALA A 176 -2.36 7.65 -16.20
CA ALA A 176 -2.94 8.90 -15.72
C ALA A 176 -4.33 9.17 -16.31
N GLY A 177 -4.51 8.92 -17.61
CA GLY A 177 -5.80 9.03 -18.30
C GLY A 177 -6.83 8.02 -17.78
N GLY A 178 -6.41 6.80 -17.45
CA GLY A 178 -7.26 5.80 -16.81
C GLY A 178 -7.80 6.29 -15.47
N VAL A 179 -6.95 6.91 -14.64
CA VAL A 179 -7.39 7.51 -13.37
C VAL A 179 -8.36 8.67 -13.63
N LEU A 180 -8.05 9.55 -14.54
CA LEU A 180 -8.95 10.67 -14.92
C LEU A 180 -10.31 10.16 -15.41
N ALA A 181 -10.33 9.21 -16.33
CA ALA A 181 -11.56 8.60 -16.84
C ALA A 181 -12.38 7.94 -15.72
N SER A 182 -11.67 7.31 -14.76
CA SER A 182 -12.26 6.74 -13.57
C SER A 182 -12.99 7.80 -12.73
N GLN A 183 -12.41 8.98 -12.52
CA GLN A 183 -13.07 10.04 -11.75
C GLN A 183 -14.23 10.67 -12.49
N ILE A 184 -14.08 10.93 -13.80
CA ILE A 184 -15.16 11.46 -14.67
C ILE A 184 -16.38 10.51 -14.67
N TRP A 185 -16.18 9.20 -14.66
CA TRP A 185 -17.26 8.21 -14.56
C TRP A 185 -18.22 8.45 -13.41
N LEU A 186 -17.74 8.91 -12.27
CA LEU A 186 -18.58 9.15 -11.09
C LEU A 186 -19.60 10.28 -11.33
N TRP A 187 -19.24 11.29 -12.11
CA TRP A 187 -20.10 12.44 -12.38
C TRP A 187 -21.36 12.08 -13.16
N PHE A 188 -21.31 11.05 -14.03
CA PHE A 188 -22.50 10.59 -14.76
C PHE A 188 -23.61 10.03 -13.86
N HIS A 189 -23.25 9.61 -12.64
CA HIS A 189 -24.21 9.04 -11.70
C HIS A 189 -24.60 10.01 -10.58
N LEU A 190 -23.96 11.18 -10.50
CA LEU A 190 -24.07 12.10 -9.37
C LEU A 190 -25.49 12.61 -9.16
N ASN A 191 -26.17 13.03 -10.24
CA ASN A 191 -27.51 13.62 -10.19
C ASN A 191 -28.61 12.71 -9.62
N LYS A 192 -28.33 11.41 -9.50
CA LYS A 192 -29.25 10.45 -8.87
C LYS A 192 -29.26 10.53 -7.34
N TYR A 193 -28.23 11.11 -6.74
CA TYR A 193 -27.99 11.07 -5.30
C TYR A 193 -27.98 12.44 -4.66
N VAL A 194 -27.52 13.47 -5.36
CA VAL A 194 -27.35 14.80 -4.82
C VAL A 194 -27.53 15.86 -5.91
N LYS A 195 -28.09 17.00 -5.52
CA LYS A 195 -28.20 18.19 -6.35
C LYS A 195 -27.16 19.23 -5.90
N ILE A 196 -26.48 19.84 -6.87
CA ILE A 196 -25.58 20.94 -6.59
C ILE A 196 -26.43 22.18 -6.31
N VAL A 197 -26.31 22.73 -5.12
CA VAL A 197 -27.01 23.92 -4.65
C VAL A 197 -26.03 25.06 -4.40
N LYS A 198 -26.54 26.28 -4.22
CA LYS A 198 -25.69 27.45 -3.92
C LYS A 198 -24.91 27.19 -2.62
N PRO A 199 -23.56 27.27 -2.67
CA PRO A 199 -22.72 27.02 -1.50
C PRO A 199 -22.89 28.14 -0.45
N ASP A 200 -22.74 27.78 0.80
CA ASP A 200 -22.74 28.71 1.93
C ASP A 200 -21.31 29.00 2.39
N LYS A 201 -20.94 30.26 2.48
CA LYS A 201 -19.60 30.71 2.88
C LYS A 201 -19.20 30.18 4.27
N ASN A 202 -20.14 30.21 5.22
CA ASN A 202 -19.86 29.74 6.58
C ASN A 202 -19.60 28.23 6.59
N GLY A 203 -20.43 27.45 5.89
CA GLY A 203 -20.25 26.01 5.77
C GLY A 203 -18.96 25.62 5.04
N ILE A 204 -18.45 26.43 4.10
CA ILE A 204 -17.12 26.22 3.49
C ILE A 204 -16.02 26.42 4.54
N ILE A 205 -16.06 27.53 5.30
CA ILE A 205 -15.02 27.87 6.29
C ILE A 205 -15.00 26.85 7.44
N GLU A 206 -16.16 26.40 7.91
CA GLU A 206 -16.27 25.38 8.97
C GLU A 206 -15.60 24.06 8.59
N ASN A 207 -15.62 23.67 7.31
CA ASN A 207 -14.98 22.45 6.85
C ASN A 207 -13.45 22.58 6.70
N MET A 208 -12.88 23.79 6.61
CA MET A 208 -11.45 23.99 6.38
C MET A 208 -10.59 23.42 7.51
N LYS A 209 -10.93 23.74 8.76
CA LYS A 209 -10.15 23.31 9.93
C LYS A 209 -10.11 21.78 10.09
N PRO A 210 -11.24 21.02 10.01
CA PRO A 210 -11.22 19.57 10.03
C PRO A 210 -10.39 18.94 8.90
N LEU A 211 -10.47 19.50 7.68
CA LEU A 211 -9.66 19.04 6.56
C LEU A 211 -8.16 19.14 6.83
N MET A 212 -7.71 20.30 7.32
CA MET A 212 -6.29 20.54 7.66
C MET A 212 -5.80 19.59 8.76
N VAL A 213 -6.60 19.37 9.81
CA VAL A 213 -6.24 18.44 10.90
C VAL A 213 -6.08 17.01 10.41
N LEU A 214 -6.99 16.55 9.55
CA LEU A 214 -6.93 15.19 8.98
C LEU A 214 -5.87 15.04 7.89
N PHE A 215 -5.38 16.13 7.32
CA PHE A 215 -4.32 16.13 6.32
C PHE A 215 -2.93 15.89 6.91
N ILE A 216 -2.66 16.34 8.14
CA ILE A 216 -1.34 16.22 8.79
C ILE A 216 -0.83 14.76 8.83
N PRO A 217 -1.61 13.76 9.30
CA PRO A 217 -1.18 12.36 9.26
C PRO A 217 -0.94 11.83 7.85
N VAL A 218 -1.72 12.32 6.87
CA VAL A 218 -1.59 11.89 5.47
C VAL A 218 -0.29 12.39 4.87
N ILE A 219 0.13 13.63 5.15
CA ILE A 219 1.45 14.16 4.76
C ILE A 219 2.56 13.29 5.36
N ALA A 220 2.50 13.01 6.66
CA ALA A 220 3.55 12.22 7.32
C ALA A 220 3.77 10.85 6.66
N VAL A 221 2.68 10.15 6.34
CA VAL A 221 2.74 8.87 5.65
C VAL A 221 3.25 9.02 4.21
N SER A 222 2.90 10.10 3.51
CA SER A 222 3.34 10.32 2.13
C SER A 222 4.82 10.68 2.04
N LEU A 223 5.32 11.49 2.97
CA LEU A 223 6.76 11.77 3.10
C LEU A 223 7.55 10.47 3.20
N TYR A 224 7.09 9.57 4.04
CA TYR A 224 7.71 8.27 4.23
C TYR A 224 7.66 7.36 2.98
N LYS A 225 6.57 7.41 2.18
CA LYS A 225 6.37 6.49 1.04
C LYS A 225 6.88 7.01 -0.31
N MET A 226 6.96 8.31 -0.50
CA MET A 226 7.22 8.92 -1.80
C MET A 226 8.55 9.67 -1.87
N MET A 227 9.09 10.13 -0.72
CA MET A 227 10.30 10.93 -0.70
C MET A 227 11.51 10.13 -1.18
N ASP A 228 11.61 8.85 -0.79
CA ASP A 228 12.69 7.94 -1.26
C ASP A 228 12.78 7.95 -2.78
N LYS A 229 11.62 7.81 -3.45
CA LYS A 229 11.53 7.74 -4.92
C LYS A 229 11.94 9.05 -5.58
N ILE A 230 11.57 10.17 -4.98
CA ILE A 230 11.96 11.50 -5.49
C ILE A 230 13.46 11.71 -5.30
N MET A 231 14.01 11.38 -4.14
CA MET A 231 15.44 11.58 -3.85
C MET A 231 16.32 10.68 -4.72
N ILE A 232 15.99 9.39 -4.87
CA ILE A 232 16.71 8.49 -5.77
C ILE A 232 16.60 9.00 -7.20
N GLY A 233 15.39 9.28 -7.65
CA GLY A 233 15.11 9.70 -9.02
C GLY A 233 15.69 11.06 -9.39
N TRP A 234 15.92 11.94 -8.43
CA TRP A 234 16.65 13.19 -8.66
C TRP A 234 18.08 12.90 -9.13
N ILE A 235 18.73 11.91 -8.51
CA ILE A 235 20.14 11.60 -8.76
C ILE A 235 20.28 10.60 -9.91
N ASN A 236 19.50 9.51 -9.91
CA ASN A 236 19.60 8.44 -10.90
C ASN A 236 18.24 7.76 -11.17
N LYS A 237 17.76 7.91 -12.41
CA LYS A 237 16.45 7.34 -12.82
C LYS A 237 16.50 5.81 -12.91
N THR A 238 17.58 5.24 -13.38
CA THR A 238 17.77 3.78 -13.50
C THR A 238 17.71 3.10 -12.13
N GLU A 239 18.43 3.66 -11.16
CA GLU A 239 18.40 3.18 -9.77
C GLU A 239 17.01 3.25 -9.15
N LEU A 240 16.23 4.32 -9.47
CA LEU A 240 14.83 4.40 -9.08
C LEU A 240 14.00 3.30 -9.75
N GLY A 241 14.25 2.98 -11.01
CA GLY A 241 13.59 1.88 -11.70
C GLY A 241 13.78 0.55 -10.96
N TYR A 242 15.00 0.23 -10.52
CA TYR A 242 15.28 -0.97 -9.72
C TYR A 242 14.55 -0.94 -8.37
N TYR A 243 14.59 0.19 -7.67
CA TYR A 243 13.91 0.35 -6.38
C TYR A 243 12.40 0.20 -6.49
N GLU A 244 11.79 0.80 -7.51
CA GLU A 244 10.33 0.73 -7.77
C GLU A 244 9.84 -0.70 -7.96
N TYR A 245 10.58 -1.53 -8.73
CA TYR A 245 10.19 -2.92 -8.94
C TYR A 245 10.47 -3.80 -7.73
N ALA A 246 11.52 -3.54 -6.96
CA ALA A 246 11.73 -4.20 -5.68
C ALA A 246 10.60 -3.89 -4.69
N ASP A 247 10.24 -2.61 -4.55
CA ASP A 247 9.14 -2.16 -3.68
C ASP A 247 7.79 -2.78 -4.06
N LYS A 248 7.49 -2.89 -5.37
CA LYS A 248 6.27 -3.57 -5.87
C LYS A 248 6.18 -5.03 -5.44
N ILE A 249 7.30 -5.76 -5.41
CA ILE A 249 7.29 -7.16 -4.96
C ILE A 249 7.04 -7.24 -3.45
N ILE A 250 7.63 -6.34 -2.66
CA ILE A 250 7.40 -6.30 -1.22
C ILE A 250 5.94 -5.92 -0.87
N ALA A 251 5.31 -5.11 -1.69
CA ALA A 251 3.90 -4.75 -1.50
C ALA A 251 2.94 -5.96 -1.57
N VAL A 252 3.30 -7.02 -2.34
CA VAL A 252 2.45 -8.22 -2.48
C VAL A 252 2.27 -8.96 -1.16
N PRO A 253 3.33 -9.45 -0.46
CA PRO A 253 3.18 -10.05 0.86
C PRO A 253 2.52 -9.12 1.88
N MET A 254 2.84 -7.83 1.83
CA MET A 254 2.25 -6.86 2.75
C MET A 254 0.74 -6.72 2.58
N SER A 255 0.22 -6.77 1.36
CA SER A 255 -1.23 -6.71 1.10
C SER A 255 -1.99 -7.91 1.69
N VAL A 256 -1.39 -9.12 1.63
CA VAL A 256 -1.97 -10.32 2.25
C VAL A 256 -2.04 -10.18 3.78
N ILE A 257 -0.96 -9.70 4.39
CA ILE A 257 -0.88 -9.46 5.84
C ILE A 257 -1.88 -8.38 6.28
N GLU A 258 -1.99 -7.32 5.50
CA GLU A 258 -2.93 -6.23 5.77
C GLU A 258 -4.40 -6.67 5.74
N ALA A 259 -4.75 -7.60 4.84
CA ALA A 259 -6.09 -8.15 4.75
C ALA A 259 -6.52 -8.86 6.05
N ILE A 260 -5.60 -9.60 6.70
CA ILE A 260 -5.86 -10.22 8.00
C ILE A 260 -6.18 -9.15 9.06
N GLY A 261 -5.41 -8.06 9.09
CA GLY A 261 -5.62 -6.94 10.00
C GLY A 261 -6.99 -6.27 9.83
N VAL A 262 -7.47 -6.12 8.60
CA VAL A 262 -8.79 -5.53 8.29
C VAL A 262 -9.92 -6.38 8.85
N VAL A 263 -9.82 -7.72 8.74
CA VAL A 263 -10.83 -8.66 9.27
C VAL A 263 -10.83 -8.70 10.81
N MET A 264 -9.65 -8.58 11.42
CA MET A 264 -9.50 -8.68 12.88
C MET A 264 -9.94 -7.40 13.61
N LEU A 265 -9.77 -6.23 13.00
CA LEU A 265 -10.07 -4.93 13.63
C LEU A 265 -11.50 -4.83 14.18
N PRO A 266 -12.60 -5.07 13.44
CA PRO A 266 -13.96 -4.95 13.98
C PRO A 266 -14.23 -5.94 15.10
N ARG A 267 -13.71 -7.16 14.98
CA ARG A 267 -13.91 -8.21 15.98
C ARG A 267 -13.27 -7.85 17.31
N ILE A 268 -12.03 -7.37 17.28
CA ILE A 268 -11.30 -6.97 18.49
C ILE A 268 -11.90 -5.71 19.10
N SER A 269 -12.27 -4.71 18.27
CA SER A 269 -12.94 -3.49 18.75
C SER A 269 -14.25 -3.80 19.47
N LYS A 270 -15.07 -4.72 18.94
CA LYS A 270 -16.30 -5.16 19.59
C LYS A 270 -16.06 -5.86 20.93
N LEU A 271 -15.04 -6.73 21.00
CA LEU A 271 -14.68 -7.41 22.25
C LEU A 271 -14.24 -6.43 23.33
N LEU A 272 -13.37 -5.47 22.98
CA LEU A 272 -12.90 -4.44 23.91
C LEU A 272 -14.02 -3.53 24.39
N ALA A 273 -14.92 -3.11 23.49
CA ALA A 273 -16.09 -2.30 23.86
C ALA A 273 -17.03 -3.02 24.86
N ASN A 274 -17.09 -4.36 24.80
CA ASN A 274 -17.93 -5.18 25.68
C ASN A 274 -17.18 -5.70 26.95
N GLY A 275 -15.99 -5.14 27.26
CA GLY A 275 -15.21 -5.55 28.43
C GLY A 275 -14.47 -6.90 28.29
N GLY A 276 -14.43 -7.48 27.08
CA GLY A 276 -13.79 -8.77 26.79
C GLY A 276 -12.26 -8.68 26.63
N GLU A 277 -11.56 -8.03 27.56
CA GLU A 277 -10.12 -7.76 27.45
C GLU A 277 -9.28 -9.04 27.36
N LYS A 278 -9.62 -10.07 28.17
CA LYS A 278 -8.89 -11.35 28.19
C LYS A 278 -8.97 -12.09 26.84
N GLU A 279 -10.18 -12.13 26.27
CA GLU A 279 -10.42 -12.78 24.97
C GLU A 279 -9.79 -11.96 23.82
N SER A 280 -9.83 -10.63 23.89
CA SER A 280 -9.15 -9.75 22.95
C SER A 280 -7.63 -10.01 22.94
N LYS A 281 -6.98 -10.06 24.10
CA LYS A 281 -5.55 -10.38 24.22
C LYS A 281 -5.19 -11.76 23.67
N ARG A 282 -6.07 -12.76 23.88
CA ARG A 282 -5.91 -14.11 23.30
C ARG A 282 -5.98 -14.06 21.76
N LEU A 283 -6.95 -13.37 21.20
CA LEU A 283 -7.09 -13.22 19.74
C LEU A 283 -5.90 -12.48 19.13
N ILE A 284 -5.41 -11.41 19.78
CA ILE A 284 -4.23 -10.67 19.33
C ILE A 284 -3.00 -11.60 19.35
N ARG A 285 -2.81 -12.43 20.40
CA ARG A 285 -1.71 -13.38 20.48
C ARG A 285 -1.72 -14.38 19.32
N ILE A 286 -2.88 -14.99 19.03
CA ILE A 286 -3.05 -15.94 17.93
C ILE A 286 -2.78 -15.25 16.60
N SER A 287 -3.37 -14.08 16.39
CA SER A 287 -3.19 -13.29 15.18
C SER A 287 -1.75 -12.85 14.96
N MET A 288 -1.06 -12.37 16.01
CA MET A 288 0.36 -12.02 15.98
C MET A 288 1.18 -13.23 15.52
N LYS A 289 0.97 -14.38 16.13
CA LYS A 289 1.69 -15.61 15.78
C LYS A 289 1.49 -15.99 14.33
N LEU A 290 0.25 -16.06 13.85
CA LEU A 290 -0.08 -16.41 12.46
C LEU A 290 0.49 -15.41 11.45
N ASN A 291 0.33 -14.11 11.71
CA ASN A 291 0.88 -13.08 10.83
C ASN A 291 2.41 -13.14 10.78
N MET A 292 3.08 -13.39 11.91
CA MET A 292 4.54 -13.46 11.95
C MET A 292 5.09 -14.73 11.30
N ILE A 293 4.43 -15.88 11.44
CA ILE A 293 4.77 -17.11 10.69
C ILE A 293 4.74 -16.81 9.19
N LEU A 294 3.66 -16.18 8.71
CA LEU A 294 3.52 -15.82 7.30
C LEU A 294 4.55 -14.78 6.85
N ALA A 295 4.79 -13.75 7.67
CA ALA A 295 5.75 -12.68 7.37
C ALA A 295 7.19 -13.22 7.26
N ILE A 296 7.58 -14.13 8.14
CA ILE A 296 8.92 -14.76 8.11
C ILE A 296 9.04 -15.64 6.85
N ALA A 297 8.02 -16.46 6.53
CA ALA A 297 8.00 -17.22 5.29
C ALA A 297 8.20 -16.34 4.06
N MET A 298 7.45 -15.25 3.99
CA MET A 298 7.51 -14.32 2.84
C MET A 298 8.83 -13.55 2.78
N ALA A 299 9.38 -13.12 3.93
CA ALA A 299 10.65 -12.41 3.99
C ALA A 299 11.80 -13.29 3.48
N PHE A 300 11.98 -14.46 4.07
CA PHE A 300 13.03 -15.40 3.64
C PHE A 300 12.75 -15.97 2.26
N GLY A 301 11.48 -16.19 1.89
CA GLY A 301 11.07 -16.64 0.55
C GLY A 301 11.47 -15.64 -0.53
N VAL A 302 11.11 -14.35 -0.38
CA VAL A 302 11.51 -13.30 -1.32
C VAL A 302 13.03 -13.16 -1.38
N ALA A 303 13.71 -13.16 -0.22
CA ALA A 303 15.17 -13.07 -0.18
C ALA A 303 15.84 -14.23 -0.92
N SER A 304 15.34 -15.46 -0.77
CA SER A 304 15.97 -16.65 -1.34
C SER A 304 15.87 -16.73 -2.86
N ILE A 305 14.72 -16.30 -3.45
CA ILE A 305 14.50 -16.37 -4.89
C ILE A 305 14.90 -15.11 -5.66
N SER A 306 15.23 -14.01 -4.95
CA SER A 306 15.39 -12.67 -5.56
C SER A 306 16.38 -12.63 -6.72
N LYS A 307 17.48 -13.39 -6.64
CA LYS A 307 18.55 -13.40 -7.63
C LYS A 307 18.09 -13.97 -8.97
N GLU A 308 17.31 -15.02 -8.94
CA GLU A 308 16.76 -15.69 -10.12
C GLU A 308 15.46 -15.00 -10.57
N PHE A 309 14.64 -14.54 -9.62
CA PHE A 309 13.37 -13.89 -9.89
C PHE A 309 13.52 -12.59 -10.69
N ALA A 310 14.42 -11.71 -10.29
CA ALA A 310 14.53 -10.39 -10.91
C ALA A 310 14.81 -10.48 -12.43
N PRO A 311 15.83 -11.19 -12.93
CA PRO A 311 16.09 -11.30 -14.36
C PRO A 311 15.03 -12.13 -15.10
N VAL A 312 14.49 -13.19 -14.50
CA VAL A 312 13.47 -14.04 -15.13
C VAL A 312 12.13 -13.33 -15.25
N PHE A 313 11.72 -12.59 -14.23
CA PHE A 313 10.41 -11.96 -14.20
C PHE A 313 10.40 -10.58 -14.85
N PHE A 314 11.38 -9.72 -14.54
CA PHE A 314 11.44 -8.35 -15.05
C PHE A 314 12.29 -8.18 -16.31
N GLY A 315 13.20 -9.13 -16.62
CA GLY A 315 14.17 -9.05 -17.70
C GLY A 315 15.60 -8.86 -17.17
N GLN A 316 16.59 -9.21 -18.02
CA GLN A 316 18.02 -9.23 -17.66
C GLN A 316 18.54 -7.86 -17.17
N GLU A 317 18.00 -6.78 -17.66
CA GLU A 317 18.37 -5.41 -17.23
C GLU A 317 18.07 -5.13 -15.76
N TYR A 318 17.20 -5.94 -15.13
CA TYR A 318 16.80 -5.78 -13.73
C TYR A 318 17.57 -6.66 -12.75
N ILE A 319 18.71 -7.21 -13.12
CA ILE A 319 19.51 -8.06 -12.23
C ILE A 319 19.90 -7.32 -10.92
N SER A 320 20.13 -6.01 -10.98
CA SER A 320 20.42 -5.16 -9.81
C SER A 320 19.25 -5.04 -8.84
N CYS A 321 18.02 -5.26 -9.30
CA CYS A 321 16.81 -5.26 -8.47
C CYS A 321 16.84 -6.40 -7.42
N ALA A 322 17.52 -7.52 -7.69
CA ALA A 322 17.59 -8.66 -6.80
C ALA A 322 18.15 -8.31 -5.41
N ALA A 323 19.21 -7.53 -5.35
CA ALA A 323 19.79 -7.09 -4.07
C ALA A 323 18.83 -6.19 -3.27
N LEU A 324 18.08 -5.32 -3.97
CA LEU A 324 17.08 -4.45 -3.35
C LEU A 324 15.88 -5.26 -2.83
N MET A 325 15.41 -6.25 -3.61
CA MET A 325 14.34 -7.16 -3.19
C MET A 325 14.72 -7.93 -1.93
N SER A 326 15.91 -8.55 -1.93
CA SER A 326 16.43 -9.28 -0.78
C SER A 326 16.58 -8.37 0.45
N GLY A 327 17.11 -7.16 0.28
CA GLY A 327 17.26 -6.20 1.37
C GLY A 327 15.92 -5.69 1.91
N LEU A 328 15.00 -5.27 1.03
CA LEU A 328 13.67 -4.79 1.42
C LEU A 328 12.83 -5.88 2.10
N SER A 329 13.04 -7.17 1.77
CA SER A 329 12.30 -8.27 2.40
C SER A 329 12.51 -8.33 3.92
N VAL A 330 13.63 -7.82 4.42
CA VAL A 330 13.93 -7.68 5.85
C VAL A 330 12.90 -6.79 6.56
N THR A 331 12.27 -5.86 5.86
CA THR A 331 11.25 -4.96 6.45
C THR A 331 9.94 -5.68 6.75
N ILE A 332 9.62 -6.79 6.03
CA ILE A 332 8.32 -7.49 6.14
C ILE A 332 7.97 -7.90 7.57
N PRO A 333 8.85 -8.55 8.37
CA PRO A 333 8.55 -8.90 9.75
C PRO A 333 8.31 -7.68 10.64
N PHE A 334 9.09 -6.61 10.49
CA PHE A 334 8.93 -5.39 11.29
C PHE A 334 7.61 -4.67 10.96
N LEU A 335 7.32 -4.49 9.67
CA LEU A 335 6.06 -3.96 9.20
C LEU A 335 4.86 -4.77 9.70
N THR A 336 4.97 -6.10 9.65
CA THR A 336 3.91 -7.01 10.11
C THR A 336 3.67 -6.87 11.60
N PHE A 337 4.73 -6.90 12.41
CA PHE A 337 4.61 -6.78 13.85
C PHE A 337 3.98 -5.44 14.24
N ALA A 338 4.48 -4.34 13.65
CA ALA A 338 3.95 -3.00 13.85
C ALA A 338 2.48 -2.88 13.40
N ASN A 339 2.11 -3.49 12.27
CA ASN A 339 0.75 -3.46 11.73
C ASN A 339 -0.26 -4.20 12.62
N VAL A 340 0.11 -5.36 13.17
CA VAL A 340 -0.72 -6.09 14.12
C VAL A 340 -0.96 -5.27 15.39
N LEU A 341 0.10 -4.69 15.98
CA LEU A 341 -0.04 -3.82 17.15
C LEU A 341 -0.93 -2.62 16.85
N ARG A 342 -0.72 -1.96 15.72
CA ARG A 342 -1.50 -0.79 15.30
C ARG A 342 -2.97 -1.11 15.10
N LYS A 343 -3.29 -2.05 14.19
CA LYS A 343 -4.67 -2.33 13.77
C LYS A 343 -5.47 -3.08 14.82
N GLN A 344 -4.81 -3.97 15.58
CA GLN A 344 -5.53 -4.87 16.49
C GLN A 344 -5.48 -4.42 17.96
N PHE A 345 -4.61 -3.47 18.31
CA PHE A 345 -4.54 -2.96 19.67
C PHE A 345 -4.62 -1.44 19.76
N MET A 346 -3.69 -0.69 19.12
CA MET A 346 -3.60 0.76 19.30
C MET A 346 -4.85 1.51 18.81
N ILE A 347 -5.36 1.17 17.61
CA ILE A 347 -6.58 1.80 17.06
C ILE A 347 -7.80 1.49 17.92
N PRO A 348 -8.11 0.23 18.30
CA PRO A 348 -9.22 -0.06 19.20
C PRO A 348 -9.11 0.60 20.57
N MET A 349 -7.89 0.77 21.09
CA MET A 349 -7.60 1.44 22.36
C MET A 349 -7.48 2.95 22.25
N LYS A 350 -7.75 3.54 21.05
CA LYS A 350 -7.68 4.99 20.78
C LYS A 350 -6.31 5.61 21.12
N MET A 351 -5.22 4.87 20.88
CA MET A 351 -3.84 5.33 21.13
C MET A 351 -3.29 6.14 19.95
N ASP A 352 -4.12 7.01 19.36
CA ASP A 352 -3.81 7.76 18.11
C ASP A 352 -2.55 8.63 18.26
N ARG A 353 -2.32 9.22 19.44
CA ARG A 353 -1.14 10.05 19.70
C ARG A 353 0.15 9.23 19.63
N ALA A 354 0.18 8.05 20.25
CA ALA A 354 1.36 7.19 20.23
C ALA A 354 1.64 6.68 18.80
N TYR A 355 0.61 6.30 18.07
CA TYR A 355 0.72 5.93 16.66
C TYR A 355 1.29 7.08 15.82
N THR A 356 0.72 8.28 15.94
CA THR A 356 1.16 9.44 15.17
C THR A 356 2.62 9.78 15.46
N ILE A 357 3.05 9.79 16.71
CA ILE A 357 4.45 10.04 17.09
C ILE A 357 5.38 8.98 16.46
N ALA A 358 5.00 7.69 16.51
CA ALA A 358 5.81 6.63 15.90
C ALA A 358 6.01 6.82 14.39
N VAL A 359 4.94 7.19 13.67
CA VAL A 359 5.01 7.45 12.21
C VAL A 359 5.91 8.66 11.91
N PHE A 360 5.79 9.76 12.68
CA PHE A 360 6.65 10.92 12.50
C PHE A 360 8.12 10.63 12.80
N CYS A 361 8.40 9.85 13.85
CA CYS A 361 9.76 9.42 14.14
C CYS A 361 10.34 8.55 13.03
N GLY A 362 9.56 7.59 12.52
CA GLY A 362 9.97 6.79 11.36
C GLY A 362 10.26 7.66 10.14
N ALA A 363 9.36 8.60 9.82
CA ALA A 363 9.55 9.54 8.70
C ALA A 363 10.81 10.40 8.87
N ALA A 364 11.07 10.89 10.08
CA ALA A 364 12.27 11.68 10.37
C ALA A 364 13.55 10.84 10.20
N VAL A 365 13.59 9.62 10.73
CA VAL A 365 14.72 8.70 10.57
C VAL A 365 14.93 8.36 9.10
N ASN A 366 13.87 8.01 8.37
CA ASN A 366 13.93 7.75 6.93
C ASN A 366 14.52 8.95 6.18
N LEU A 367 13.99 10.15 6.41
CA LEU A 367 14.44 11.36 5.74
C LEU A 367 15.91 11.66 6.01
N VAL A 368 16.35 11.60 7.27
CA VAL A 368 17.76 11.83 7.65
C VAL A 368 18.68 10.80 7.00
N CYS A 369 18.32 9.52 7.09
CA CYS A 369 19.09 8.44 6.45
C CYS A 369 19.17 8.62 4.92
N ASN A 370 18.05 9.00 4.29
CA ASN A 370 18.01 9.23 2.86
C ASN A 370 18.93 10.39 2.43
N PHE A 371 18.94 11.50 3.16
CA PHE A 371 19.87 12.62 2.89
C PHE A 371 21.34 12.21 3.01
N VAL A 372 21.67 11.29 3.92
CA VAL A 372 23.03 10.85 4.14
C VAL A 372 23.44 9.74 3.16
N PHE A 373 22.57 8.76 2.93
CA PHE A 373 22.94 7.52 2.22
C PHE A 373 22.58 7.52 0.73
N ILE A 374 21.49 8.15 0.30
CA ILE A 374 21.09 8.15 -1.13
C ILE A 374 22.16 8.82 -2.01
N PRO A 375 22.76 9.96 -1.64
CA PRO A 375 23.81 10.56 -2.48
C PRO A 375 25.02 9.66 -2.71
N LYS A 376 25.31 8.74 -1.78
CA LYS A 376 26.48 7.83 -1.85
C LYS A 376 26.14 6.47 -2.43
N TYR A 377 24.95 5.95 -2.14
CA TYR A 377 24.57 4.55 -2.42
C TYR A 377 23.30 4.41 -3.26
N TYR A 378 22.71 5.51 -3.74
CA TYR A 378 21.50 5.54 -4.57
C TYR A 378 20.36 4.71 -3.96
N ALA A 379 19.79 3.77 -4.71
CA ALA A 379 18.70 2.91 -4.26
C ALA A 379 19.05 2.08 -3.01
N ARG A 380 20.31 1.65 -2.84
CA ARG A 380 20.77 0.96 -1.63
C ARG A 380 20.79 1.89 -0.43
N GLY A 381 21.02 3.19 -0.64
CA GLY A 381 20.92 4.19 0.42
C GLY A 381 19.48 4.32 0.95
N ALA A 382 18.50 4.38 0.06
CA ALA A 382 17.09 4.36 0.42
C ALA A 382 16.68 3.07 1.14
N LEU A 383 17.17 1.93 0.70
CA LEU A 383 16.98 0.64 1.36
C LEU A 383 17.38 0.69 2.84
N ILE A 384 18.57 1.24 3.14
CA ILE A 384 19.05 1.40 4.53
C ILE A 384 18.09 2.30 5.32
N GLY A 385 17.71 3.45 4.73
CA GLY A 385 16.77 4.40 5.35
C GLY A 385 15.42 3.75 5.67
N THR A 386 14.88 3.00 4.72
CA THR A 386 13.60 2.29 4.87
C THR A 386 13.68 1.23 5.98
N ILE A 387 14.71 0.38 5.99
CA ILE A 387 14.88 -0.64 7.05
C ILE A 387 14.96 0.01 8.44
N LEU A 388 15.79 1.03 8.60
CA LEU A 388 15.96 1.70 9.88
C LEU A 388 14.65 2.38 10.35
N ALA A 389 13.92 3.00 9.45
CA ALA A 389 12.65 3.62 9.76
C ALA A 389 11.61 2.59 10.23
N GLU A 390 11.46 1.46 9.52
CA GLU A 390 10.52 0.40 9.91
C GLU A 390 10.88 -0.24 11.25
N VAL A 391 12.17 -0.44 11.51
CA VAL A 391 12.65 -0.89 12.82
C VAL A 391 12.27 0.10 13.92
N ILE A 392 12.49 1.40 13.71
CA ILE A 392 12.14 2.44 14.70
C ILE A 392 10.63 2.49 14.94
N VAL A 393 9.81 2.49 13.89
CA VAL A 393 8.34 2.44 14.02
C VAL A 393 7.90 1.22 14.81
N CYS A 394 8.45 0.05 14.50
CA CYS A 394 8.16 -1.20 15.21
C CYS A 394 8.54 -1.11 16.70
N ILE A 395 9.74 -0.61 17.03
CA ILE A 395 10.21 -0.42 18.41
C ILE A 395 9.28 0.54 19.16
N MET A 396 8.86 1.65 18.52
CA MET A 396 7.97 2.62 19.16
C MET A 396 6.58 2.05 19.43
N HIS A 397 6.02 1.26 18.50
CA HIS A 397 4.76 0.54 18.75
C HIS A 397 4.91 -0.49 19.89
N ILE A 398 6.01 -1.24 19.90
CA ILE A 398 6.34 -2.15 21.01
C ILE A 398 6.39 -1.40 22.35
N TYR A 399 7.10 -0.28 22.38
CA TYR A 399 7.22 0.53 23.59
C TYR A 399 5.87 1.04 24.09
N ALA A 400 5.00 1.51 23.17
CA ALA A 400 3.66 1.95 23.51
C ALA A 400 2.76 0.81 24.06
N CYS A 401 2.95 -0.43 23.59
CA CYS A 401 2.10 -1.56 23.93
C CYS A 401 2.65 -2.46 25.05
N LYS A 402 3.91 -2.30 25.46
CA LYS A 402 4.63 -3.23 26.38
C LYS A 402 3.96 -3.45 27.74
N ASN A 403 3.23 -2.46 28.26
CA ASN A 403 2.55 -2.56 29.56
C ASN A 403 1.19 -3.25 29.47
N TYR A 404 0.66 -3.47 28.27
CA TYR A 404 -0.67 -4.01 28.03
C TYR A 404 -0.63 -5.42 27.41
N LEU A 405 0.42 -5.72 26.66
CA LEU A 405 0.58 -6.97 25.92
C LEU A 405 1.89 -7.67 26.30
N PRO A 406 1.94 -9.00 26.29
CA PRO A 406 3.14 -9.78 26.63
C PRO A 406 4.15 -9.80 25.47
N ILE A 407 4.69 -8.63 25.11
CA ILE A 407 5.57 -8.45 23.95
C ILE A 407 6.80 -9.37 24.01
N LYS A 408 7.42 -9.55 25.21
CA LYS A 408 8.58 -10.44 25.35
C LYS A 408 8.26 -11.87 24.95
N GLU A 409 7.07 -12.36 25.31
CA GLU A 409 6.59 -13.69 24.92
C GLU A 409 6.38 -13.77 23.40
N TYR A 410 5.80 -12.72 22.78
CA TYR A 410 5.62 -12.67 21.32
C TYR A 410 6.96 -12.78 20.60
N VAL A 411 7.96 -11.99 20.99
CA VAL A 411 9.29 -12.01 20.36
C VAL A 411 10.00 -13.35 20.59
N LYS A 412 9.97 -13.89 21.82
CA LYS A 412 10.59 -15.19 22.12
C LYS A 412 10.03 -16.32 21.28
N ASN A 413 8.71 -16.30 21.06
CA ASN A 413 8.01 -17.33 20.28
C ASN A 413 8.30 -17.26 18.77
N LEU A 414 8.96 -16.20 18.28
CA LEU A 414 9.35 -16.08 16.87
C LEU A 414 10.64 -16.82 16.52
N LEU A 415 11.52 -17.04 17.50
CA LEU A 415 12.85 -17.61 17.27
C LEU A 415 12.82 -18.94 16.49
N PRO A 416 11.98 -19.94 16.83
CA PRO A 416 11.90 -21.18 16.05
C PRO A 416 11.50 -20.97 14.58
N TYR A 417 10.60 -20.00 14.31
CA TYR A 417 10.16 -19.70 12.94
C TYR A 417 11.23 -18.95 12.14
N LEU A 418 12.06 -18.11 12.80
CA LEU A 418 13.24 -17.50 12.16
C LEU A 418 14.25 -18.57 11.74
N VAL A 419 14.49 -19.59 12.60
CA VAL A 419 15.34 -20.72 12.24
C VAL A 419 14.75 -21.51 11.08
N ALA A 420 13.43 -21.77 11.09
CA ALA A 420 12.74 -22.44 9.97
C ALA A 420 12.86 -21.62 8.66
N GLY A 421 12.73 -20.29 8.75
CA GLY A 421 12.93 -19.39 7.62
C GLY A 421 14.36 -19.43 7.06
N LEU A 422 15.35 -19.44 7.94
CA LEU A 422 16.77 -19.58 7.55
C LEU A 422 17.06 -20.93 6.89
N CYS A 423 16.52 -22.03 7.44
CA CYS A 423 16.62 -23.36 6.82
C CYS A 423 15.99 -23.37 5.43
N MET A 424 14.79 -22.80 5.29
CA MET A 424 14.14 -22.64 4.01
C MET A 424 15.01 -21.86 3.02
N TYR A 425 15.56 -20.72 3.45
CA TYR A 425 16.45 -19.89 2.62
C TYR A 425 17.65 -20.69 2.10
N LEU A 426 18.33 -21.42 2.98
CA LEU A 426 19.50 -22.23 2.61
C LEU A 426 19.15 -23.35 1.63
N ILE A 427 18.03 -24.04 1.86
CA ILE A 427 17.56 -25.11 0.96
C ILE A 427 17.17 -24.57 -0.40
N VAL A 428 16.45 -23.44 -0.45
CA VAL A 428 16.10 -22.80 -1.73
C VAL A 428 17.33 -22.33 -2.47
N ARG A 429 18.31 -21.72 -1.79
CA ARG A 429 19.57 -21.30 -2.42
C ARG A 429 20.36 -22.48 -3.00
N PHE A 430 20.42 -23.60 -2.25
CA PHE A 430 21.04 -24.82 -2.74
C PHE A 430 20.29 -25.40 -3.95
N THR A 431 18.96 -25.36 -3.93
CA THR A 431 18.12 -25.81 -5.06
C THR A 431 18.35 -24.92 -6.29
N ALA A 432 18.42 -23.60 -6.10
CA ALA A 432 18.61 -22.64 -7.19
C ALA A 432 19.93 -22.85 -7.94
N GLU A 433 20.98 -23.34 -7.26
CA GLU A 433 22.27 -23.68 -7.91
C GLU A 433 22.18 -24.90 -8.84
N GLN A 434 21.17 -25.75 -8.67
CA GLN A 434 20.99 -26.96 -9.50
C GLN A 434 20.13 -26.69 -10.76
N PHE A 435 19.44 -25.55 -10.82
CA PHE A 435 18.57 -25.21 -11.94
C PHE A 435 19.04 -23.94 -12.65
N THR A 436 18.81 -23.90 -13.95
CA THR A 436 19.01 -22.66 -14.72
C THR A 436 17.92 -21.65 -14.34
N ALA A 437 18.27 -20.36 -14.30
CA ALA A 437 17.34 -19.28 -14.05
C ALA A 437 16.23 -19.25 -15.12
N SER A 438 15.09 -19.83 -14.82
CA SER A 438 13.94 -19.99 -15.71
C SER A 438 12.63 -19.89 -14.91
N MET A 439 11.53 -19.67 -15.60
CA MET A 439 10.21 -19.65 -14.94
C MET A 439 9.89 -20.99 -14.24
N LEU A 440 10.31 -22.09 -14.81
CA LEU A 440 10.13 -23.43 -14.25
C LEU A 440 11.02 -23.62 -13.00
N GLY A 441 12.29 -23.17 -13.06
CA GLY A 441 13.19 -23.13 -11.89
C GLY A 441 12.59 -22.35 -10.73
N LEU A 442 12.04 -21.17 -10.99
CA LEU A 442 11.37 -20.35 -9.96
C LEU A 442 10.16 -21.08 -9.34
N VAL A 443 9.36 -21.78 -10.13
CA VAL A 443 8.22 -22.56 -9.59
C VAL A 443 8.73 -23.67 -8.67
N VAL A 444 9.82 -24.36 -9.04
CA VAL A 444 10.44 -25.38 -8.19
C VAL A 444 11.01 -24.76 -6.90
N GLU A 445 11.73 -23.63 -6.98
CA GLU A 445 12.29 -22.93 -5.84
C GLU A 445 11.19 -22.50 -4.84
N VAL A 446 10.11 -21.89 -5.35
CA VAL A 446 8.95 -21.50 -4.53
C VAL A 446 8.25 -22.73 -3.93
N GLY A 447 8.10 -23.80 -4.69
CA GLY A 447 7.49 -25.06 -4.23
C GLY A 447 8.31 -25.71 -3.12
N VAL A 448 9.61 -25.89 -3.34
CA VAL A 448 10.55 -26.44 -2.35
C VAL A 448 10.59 -25.59 -1.10
N GLY A 449 10.70 -24.27 -1.25
CA GLY A 449 10.70 -23.33 -0.13
C GLY A 449 9.41 -23.41 0.68
N GLY A 450 8.26 -23.35 0.00
CA GLY A 450 6.94 -23.43 0.65
C GLY A 450 6.73 -24.74 1.40
N ILE A 451 7.05 -25.89 0.80
CA ILE A 451 6.94 -27.20 1.44
C ILE A 451 7.88 -27.29 2.65
N THR A 452 9.14 -26.88 2.49
CA THR A 452 10.14 -26.90 3.58
C THR A 452 9.67 -26.08 4.77
N TYR A 453 9.27 -24.84 4.54
CA TYR A 453 8.83 -23.95 5.62
C TYR A 453 7.55 -24.46 6.28
N LEU A 454 6.60 -24.97 5.51
CA LEU A 454 5.35 -25.54 6.03
C LEU A 454 5.61 -26.75 6.91
N LEU A 455 6.45 -27.69 6.47
CA LEU A 455 6.82 -28.87 7.24
C LEU A 455 7.50 -28.50 8.57
N LEU A 456 8.50 -27.60 8.51
CA LEU A 456 9.19 -27.12 9.71
C LEU A 456 8.24 -26.39 10.67
N THR A 457 7.36 -25.55 10.13
CA THR A 457 6.36 -24.84 10.93
C THR A 457 5.39 -25.80 11.61
N VAL A 458 4.89 -26.82 10.89
CA VAL A 458 4.01 -27.85 11.47
C VAL A 458 4.75 -28.64 12.57
N CYS A 459 6.00 -29.04 12.35
CA CYS A 459 6.83 -29.70 13.37
C CYS A 459 7.00 -28.82 14.63
N ILE A 460 7.28 -27.52 14.45
CA ILE A 460 7.42 -26.57 15.58
C ILE A 460 6.10 -26.47 16.35
N LEU A 461 4.97 -26.33 15.67
CA LEU A 461 3.65 -26.22 16.30
C LEU A 461 3.26 -27.50 17.07
N LEU A 462 3.59 -28.67 16.53
CA LEU A 462 3.36 -29.98 17.18
C LEU A 462 4.25 -30.11 18.43
N LEU A 463 5.53 -29.79 18.34
CA LEU A 463 6.47 -29.85 19.47
C LEU A 463 6.07 -28.87 20.60
N GLN A 464 5.56 -27.71 20.26
CA GLN A 464 5.07 -26.72 21.21
C GLN A 464 3.69 -27.05 21.79
N LYS A 465 3.02 -28.11 21.32
CA LYS A 465 1.63 -28.46 21.67
C LYS A 465 0.68 -27.27 21.57
N ASP A 466 0.79 -26.53 20.46
CA ASP A 466 0.11 -25.24 20.29
C ASP A 466 -1.40 -25.39 20.16
N GLU A 467 -2.15 -24.47 20.77
CA GLU A 467 -3.63 -24.44 20.71
C GLU A 467 -4.16 -24.44 19.27
N ILE A 468 -3.43 -23.86 18.32
CA ILE A 468 -3.83 -23.77 16.90
C ILE A 468 -3.95 -25.18 16.30
N VAL A 469 -2.98 -26.06 16.58
CA VAL A 469 -2.99 -27.43 16.09
C VAL A 469 -4.16 -28.23 16.63
N PHE A 470 -4.42 -28.09 17.95
CA PHE A 470 -5.55 -28.78 18.59
C PHE A 470 -6.89 -28.30 18.04
N GLN A 471 -7.04 -26.99 17.79
CA GLN A 471 -8.27 -26.45 17.19
C GLN A 471 -8.50 -26.93 15.75
N VAL A 472 -7.47 -26.98 14.93
CA VAL A 472 -7.54 -27.50 13.56
C VAL A 472 -7.84 -29.01 13.56
N TRP A 473 -7.13 -29.77 14.39
CA TRP A 473 -7.34 -31.23 14.55
C TRP A 473 -8.75 -31.58 15.00
N HIS A 474 -9.29 -30.85 15.98
CA HIS A 474 -10.67 -31.05 16.43
C HIS A 474 -11.73 -30.69 15.40
N ARG A 475 -11.46 -29.72 14.52
CA ARG A 475 -12.38 -29.39 13.41
C ARG A 475 -12.35 -30.44 12.32
N LEU A 476 -11.16 -30.96 11.95
CA LEU A 476 -11.03 -32.00 10.95
C LEU A 476 -11.63 -33.35 11.40
N LYS A 477 -11.65 -33.62 12.72
CA LYS A 477 -12.33 -34.83 13.24
C LYS A 477 -13.85 -34.70 13.34
N LYS A 478 -14.43 -33.50 13.21
CA LYS A 478 -15.88 -33.24 13.28
C LYS A 478 -16.52 -33.12 11.88
N GLN A 479 -15.73 -33.09 10.82
CA GLN A 479 -16.17 -33.27 9.43
C GLN A 479 -16.01 -34.74 8.99
#